data_0da23cbb0e88ce0c7ccbdae54811dddc
#
_entry.id   0da23cbb0e88ce0c7ccbdae54811dddc
#
_cell.length_a   1.000
_cell.length_b   1.000
_cell.length_c   1.000
_cell.angle_alpha   90.00
_cell.angle_beta   90.00
_cell.angle_gamma   90.00
#
_symmetry.space_group_name_H-M   'P 1'
#
loop_
_entity.id
_entity.type
_entity.pdbx_description
1 polymer ?
#
loop_
_entity_poly.entity_id
_entity_poly.type
_entity_poly.pdbx_seq_one_letter_code
_entity_poly.pdbx_strand_id
1 'polypeptide(L)'
;MLTPRFSVRSLAWASTTSLAIAMISAPAGAGALDINLGDNSAQLQYSSAMGRDSLGKSEFHLGFLYTDQDNVFGDAGILVRNEVGSGLPGVTVGMGVKGIMATADDNDALALALGGQVRFSPPSASRFGIAGQFYFAPNIVTFGDADRFIETGVRLEYEVLPQAVAYLGYRKIKFGLEASPD
;
A
#
# COMPACT_ATOMS: atom_id res chain seq x y z
N MET A 1 -2.06 16.33 -44.14
CA MET A 1 -2.38 15.17 -43.24
C MET A 1 -1.43 15.22 -42.08
N LEU A 2 -1.84 15.81 -40.97
CA LEU A 2 -1.08 15.87 -39.71
C LEU A 2 -1.62 14.76 -38.84
N THR A 3 -0.76 13.80 -38.53
CA THR A 3 -1.05 12.72 -37.56
C THR A 3 -1.01 13.30 -36.16
N PRO A 4 -2.05 13.13 -35.33
CA PRO A 4 -2.00 13.56 -33.94
C PRO A 4 -1.01 12.68 -33.17
N ARG A 5 0.02 13.30 -32.61
CA ARG A 5 0.91 12.67 -31.63
C ARG A 5 0.18 12.64 -30.29
N PHE A 6 -0.38 11.50 -29.94
CA PHE A 6 -0.85 11.23 -28.59
C PHE A 6 0.32 11.26 -27.61
N SER A 7 0.46 12.33 -26.88
CA SER A 7 1.35 12.42 -25.75
C SER A 7 0.63 11.90 -24.51
N VAL A 8 0.82 10.64 -24.18
CA VAL A 8 0.38 10.08 -22.90
C VAL A 8 1.31 10.62 -21.82
N ARG A 9 0.91 11.68 -21.15
CA ARG A 9 1.57 12.14 -19.93
C ARG A 9 1.16 11.21 -18.79
N SER A 10 2.10 10.40 -18.33
CA SER A 10 1.94 9.60 -17.13
C SER A 10 2.45 10.40 -15.94
N LEU A 11 1.54 10.79 -15.04
CA LEU A 11 1.90 11.42 -13.78
C LEU A 11 2.41 10.34 -12.81
N ALA A 12 3.50 10.69 -12.15
CA ALA A 12 4.10 10.04 -10.98
C ALA A 12 4.40 8.54 -11.09
N TRP A 13 5.63 8.26 -11.43
CA TRP A 13 6.27 6.98 -11.18
C TRP A 13 6.96 7.05 -9.81
N ALA A 14 6.23 6.82 -8.73
CA ALA A 14 6.86 6.61 -7.44
C ALA A 14 7.26 5.14 -7.34
N SER A 15 8.47 4.82 -7.81
CA SER A 15 9.10 3.52 -7.56
C SER A 15 10.03 3.70 -6.38
N THR A 16 9.63 3.22 -5.20
CA THR A 16 10.43 3.31 -3.99
C THR A 16 11.05 1.96 -3.68
N THR A 17 12.38 1.88 -3.78
CA THR A 17 13.12 0.81 -3.11
C THR A 17 13.30 1.27 -1.68
N SER A 18 12.62 0.62 -0.74
CA SER A 18 12.55 1.09 0.63
C SER A 18 13.37 0.19 1.53
N LEU A 19 14.34 0.77 2.21
CA LEU A 19 14.91 0.19 3.42
C LEU A 19 14.06 0.73 4.59
N ALA A 20 13.13 -0.07 5.08
CA ALA A 20 12.27 0.36 6.16
C ALA A 20 12.77 -0.16 7.50
N ILE A 21 12.73 0.71 8.47
CA ILE A 21 13.06 0.42 9.86
C ILE A 21 11.80 0.55 10.69
N ALA A 22 11.38 -0.60 11.21
CA ALA A 22 10.53 -0.82 12.36
C ALA A 22 9.03 -0.50 12.27
N MET A 23 8.23 -1.56 12.25
CA MET A 23 6.92 -1.54 12.91
C MET A 23 7.13 -1.59 14.42
N ILE A 24 6.69 -0.59 15.15
CA ILE A 24 6.56 -0.64 16.61
C ILE A 24 5.10 -0.94 16.90
N SER A 25 4.80 -2.18 17.24
CA SER A 25 3.46 -2.54 17.74
C SER A 25 3.39 -2.22 19.23
N ALA A 26 2.43 -1.40 19.61
CA ALA A 26 2.11 -1.17 21.01
C ALA A 26 1.24 -2.33 21.57
N PRO A 27 1.16 -2.51 22.90
CA PRO A 27 0.43 -3.61 23.54
C PRO A 27 -1.05 -3.62 23.19
N ALA A 28 -1.68 -4.77 23.39
CA ALA A 28 -3.06 -5.10 23.00
C ALA A 28 -4.06 -3.94 23.19
N GLY A 29 -4.57 -3.41 22.09
CA GLY A 29 -5.50 -2.26 22.04
C GLY A 29 -4.90 -0.98 21.46
N ALA A 30 -3.59 -0.88 21.30
CA ALA A 30 -2.94 0.21 20.60
C ALA A 30 -2.55 -0.25 19.19
N GLY A 31 -2.61 0.65 18.21
CA GLY A 31 -2.28 0.34 16.83
C GLY A 31 -0.79 0.08 16.60
N ALA A 32 -0.44 -0.30 15.38
CA ALA A 32 0.93 -0.42 14.92
C ALA A 32 1.30 0.83 14.09
N LEU A 33 2.53 1.30 14.28
CA LEU A 33 3.11 2.38 13.48
C LEU A 33 4.16 1.78 12.55
N ASP A 34 4.04 2.05 11.27
CA ASP A 34 4.96 1.64 10.21
C ASP A 34 5.66 2.89 9.66
N ILE A 35 6.97 2.89 9.69
CA ILE A 35 7.81 3.95 9.12
C ILE A 35 8.61 3.34 7.98
N ASN A 36 8.43 3.89 6.79
CA ASN A 36 9.11 3.43 5.60
C ASN A 36 9.94 4.59 5.02
N LEU A 37 11.23 4.38 4.87
CA LEU A 37 12.16 5.33 4.30
C LEU A 37 12.73 4.75 3.00
N GLY A 38 12.54 5.45 1.90
CA GLY A 38 13.12 5.13 0.60
C GLY A 38 14.17 6.16 0.22
N ASP A 39 14.83 5.95 -0.92
CA ASP A 39 15.85 6.88 -1.41
C ASP A 39 15.30 8.31 -1.59
N ASN A 40 14.04 8.41 -2.02
CA ASN A 40 13.38 9.66 -2.40
C ASN A 40 11.98 9.78 -1.79
N SER A 41 11.71 9.06 -0.69
CA SER A 41 10.38 9.08 -0.09
C SER A 41 10.41 8.69 1.38
N ALA A 42 9.47 9.26 2.14
CA ALA A 42 9.20 8.90 3.51
C ALA A 42 7.71 8.60 3.67
N GLN A 43 7.39 7.47 4.28
CA GLN A 43 6.02 7.09 4.58
C GLN A 43 5.85 6.80 6.06
N LEU A 44 4.74 7.26 6.58
CA LEU A 44 4.23 6.93 7.90
C LEU A 44 2.87 6.27 7.73
N GLN A 45 2.67 5.11 8.33
CA GLN A 45 1.38 4.43 8.32
C GLN A 45 1.03 3.99 9.73
N TYR A 46 -0.18 4.32 10.14
CA TYR A 46 -0.78 3.82 11.37
C TYR A 46 -1.83 2.77 11.05
N SER A 47 -1.85 1.66 11.77
CA SER A 47 -2.88 0.64 11.66
C SER A 47 -3.41 0.25 13.04
N SER A 48 -4.70 -0.05 13.12
CA SER A 48 -5.37 -0.44 14.36
C SER A 48 -6.34 -1.59 14.08
N ALA A 49 -6.35 -2.57 14.99
CA ALA A 49 -7.31 -3.65 14.94
C ALA A 49 -8.72 -3.11 15.26
N MET A 50 -9.69 -3.41 14.40
CA MET A 50 -11.10 -3.06 14.61
C MET A 50 -11.87 -4.19 15.29
N GLY A 51 -11.41 -5.43 15.13
CA GLY A 51 -12.06 -6.61 15.69
C GLY A 51 -11.69 -7.90 14.95
N ARG A 52 -12.30 -8.97 15.40
CA ARG A 52 -12.26 -10.28 14.75
C ARG A 52 -13.68 -10.83 14.67
N ASP A 53 -14.04 -11.27 13.50
CA ASP A 53 -15.29 -11.96 13.21
C ASP A 53 -15.08 -13.29 12.47
N SER A 54 -16.14 -13.88 11.90
CA SER A 54 -16.07 -15.11 11.11
C SER A 54 -15.25 -14.97 9.81
N LEU A 55 -15.08 -13.75 9.29
CA LEU A 55 -14.33 -13.46 8.08
C LEU A 55 -12.84 -13.27 8.36
N GLY A 56 -12.44 -12.99 9.59
CA GLY A 56 -11.05 -12.80 9.97
C GLY A 56 -10.82 -11.63 10.93
N LYS A 57 -9.58 -11.14 10.94
CA LYS A 57 -9.19 -9.93 11.68
C LYS A 57 -9.38 -8.72 10.79
N SER A 58 -10.18 -7.77 11.24
CA SER A 58 -10.38 -6.49 10.56
C SER A 58 -9.42 -5.45 11.11
N GLU A 59 -8.76 -4.71 10.22
CA GLU A 59 -7.83 -3.63 10.55
C GLU A 59 -8.19 -2.39 9.76
N PHE A 60 -8.11 -1.25 10.42
CA PHE A 60 -8.10 0.07 9.79
C PHE A 60 -6.65 0.52 9.61
N HIS A 61 -6.34 1.19 8.52
CA HIS A 61 -5.06 1.85 8.31
C HIS A 61 -5.23 3.28 7.81
N LEU A 62 -4.28 4.11 8.18
CA LEU A 62 -4.12 5.49 7.73
C LEU A 62 -2.67 5.70 7.36
N GLY A 63 -2.40 6.13 6.15
CA GLY A 63 -1.06 6.32 5.60
C GLY A 63 -0.82 7.73 5.09
N PHE A 64 0.41 8.17 5.19
CA PHE A 64 0.91 9.40 4.62
C PHE A 64 2.27 9.13 3.98
N LEU A 65 2.44 9.52 2.73
CA LEU A 65 3.67 9.37 1.95
C LEU A 65 4.06 10.73 1.38
N TYR A 66 5.30 11.10 1.59
CA TYR A 66 5.94 12.25 0.99
C TYR A 66 7.08 11.81 0.07
N THR A 67 7.25 12.47 -1.07
CA THR A 67 8.37 12.25 -2.00
C THR A 67 9.14 13.54 -2.23
N ASP A 68 10.40 13.43 -2.64
CA ASP A 68 11.30 14.57 -2.93
C ASP A 68 10.87 15.43 -4.13
N GLN A 69 9.91 14.96 -4.93
CA GLN A 69 9.28 15.72 -6.01
C GLN A 69 8.05 16.53 -5.52
N ASP A 70 7.97 16.83 -4.22
CA ASP A 70 6.87 17.53 -3.57
C ASP A 70 5.49 16.86 -3.75
N ASN A 71 5.47 15.58 -4.12
CA ASN A 71 4.24 14.82 -4.20
C ASN A 71 3.84 14.31 -2.82
N VAL A 72 2.59 14.54 -2.47
CA VAL A 72 1.98 14.11 -1.22
C VAL A 72 0.88 13.11 -1.49
N PHE A 73 0.93 11.98 -0.78
CA PHE A 73 -0.11 10.96 -0.84
C PHE A 73 -0.65 10.70 0.56
N GLY A 74 -1.96 10.69 0.68
CA GLY A 74 -2.68 10.24 1.86
C GLY A 74 -3.51 9.02 1.52
N ASP A 75 -3.56 8.04 2.40
CA ASP A 75 -4.45 6.90 2.24
C ASP A 75 -5.12 6.49 3.55
N ALA A 76 -6.34 5.99 3.44
CA ALA A 76 -7.07 5.38 4.53
C ALA A 76 -7.85 4.18 4.03
N GLY A 77 -7.89 3.10 4.80
CA GLY A 77 -8.57 1.90 4.35
C GLY A 77 -8.87 0.88 5.43
N ILE A 78 -9.62 -0.12 5.03
CA ILE A 78 -9.97 -1.28 5.86
C ILE A 78 -9.49 -2.53 5.15
N LEU A 79 -8.87 -3.41 5.92
CA LEU A 79 -8.36 -4.69 5.47
C LEU A 79 -8.88 -5.78 6.39
N VAL A 80 -9.41 -6.85 5.81
CA VAL A 80 -9.77 -8.08 6.52
C VAL A 80 -8.74 -9.14 6.19
N ARG A 81 -8.08 -9.72 7.19
CA ARG A 81 -7.06 -10.75 7.04
C ARG A 81 -7.49 -12.05 7.70
N ASN A 82 -7.18 -13.17 7.03
CA ASN A 82 -7.37 -14.49 7.61
C ASN A 82 -6.20 -15.42 7.26
N GLU A 83 -5.90 -16.36 8.14
CA GLU A 83 -4.96 -17.44 7.86
C GLU A 83 -5.61 -18.48 6.96
N VAL A 84 -4.88 -18.90 5.94
CA VAL A 84 -5.33 -19.97 5.04
C VAL A 84 -5.13 -21.31 5.77
N GLY A 85 -6.12 -21.75 6.49
CA GLY A 85 -6.23 -23.01 7.25
C GLY A 85 -5.11 -24.05 7.18
N SER A 86 -5.36 -25.27 7.60
CA SER A 86 -4.37 -26.35 7.75
C SER A 86 -3.68 -26.81 6.45
N GLY A 87 -4.19 -26.41 5.28
CA GLY A 87 -3.58 -26.77 3.99
C GLY A 87 -2.34 -25.95 3.60
N LEU A 88 -2.19 -24.73 4.13
CA LEU A 88 -1.08 -23.81 3.84
C LEU A 88 -0.66 -23.08 5.11
N PRO A 89 0.00 -23.75 6.05
CA PRO A 89 0.41 -23.15 7.31
C PRO A 89 1.39 -22.00 7.07
N GLY A 90 1.16 -20.89 7.78
CA GLY A 90 1.98 -19.68 7.66
C GLY A 90 1.57 -18.73 6.54
N VAL A 91 0.53 -19.07 5.75
CA VAL A 91 -0.04 -18.16 4.76
C VAL A 91 -1.18 -17.37 5.36
N THR A 92 -1.12 -16.05 5.23
CA THR A 92 -2.20 -15.11 5.56
C THR A 92 -2.60 -14.37 4.30
N VAL A 93 -3.89 -14.31 4.02
CA VAL A 93 -4.46 -13.50 2.93
C VAL A 93 -5.33 -12.40 3.51
N GLY A 94 -5.33 -11.26 2.84
CA GLY A 94 -6.16 -10.12 3.21
C GLY A 94 -6.81 -9.51 1.98
N MET A 95 -8.02 -9.02 2.14
CA MET A 95 -8.74 -8.23 1.14
C MET A 95 -9.21 -6.93 1.77
N GLY A 96 -9.19 -5.86 1.00
CA GLY A 96 -9.53 -4.55 1.56
C GLY A 96 -9.88 -3.50 0.53
N VAL A 97 -10.32 -2.38 1.08
CA VAL A 97 -10.66 -1.16 0.34
C VAL A 97 -9.79 -0.03 0.89
N LYS A 98 -9.28 0.79 0.00
CA LYS A 98 -8.40 1.92 0.32
C LYS A 98 -8.85 3.16 -0.45
N GLY A 99 -9.14 4.24 0.25
CA GLY A 99 -9.25 5.58 -0.32
C GLY A 99 -7.87 6.22 -0.38
N ILE A 100 -7.52 6.80 -1.52
CA ILE A 100 -6.23 7.43 -1.77
C ILE A 100 -6.46 8.84 -2.24
N MET A 101 -5.73 9.79 -1.66
CA MET A 101 -5.61 11.17 -2.13
C MET A 101 -4.17 11.42 -2.53
N ALA A 102 -3.96 12.07 -3.66
CA ALA A 102 -2.64 12.45 -4.15
C ALA A 102 -2.67 13.88 -4.66
N THR A 103 -1.65 14.66 -4.30
CA THR A 103 -1.40 15.98 -4.85
C THR A 103 0.01 15.98 -5.44
N ALA A 104 0.12 16.33 -6.73
CA ALA A 104 1.38 16.36 -7.46
C ALA A 104 1.32 17.40 -8.59
N ASP A 105 2.28 18.33 -8.65
CA ASP A 105 2.44 19.31 -9.74
C ASP A 105 1.12 20.00 -10.17
N ASP A 106 0.37 20.60 -9.22
CA ASP A 106 -0.93 21.23 -9.44
C ASP A 106 -2.07 20.30 -9.90
N ASN A 107 -1.89 18.98 -9.80
CA ASN A 107 -2.95 18.01 -10.08
C ASN A 107 -3.37 17.30 -8.80
N ASP A 108 -4.67 17.21 -8.62
CA ASP A 108 -5.27 16.49 -7.49
C ASP A 108 -5.97 15.23 -7.99
N ALA A 109 -5.71 14.13 -7.32
CA ALA A 109 -6.32 12.84 -7.63
C ALA A 109 -6.92 12.21 -6.37
N LEU A 110 -8.11 11.66 -6.51
CA LEU A 110 -8.77 10.84 -5.51
C LEU A 110 -9.13 9.49 -6.12
N ALA A 111 -8.87 8.41 -5.42
CA ALA A 111 -9.21 7.07 -5.89
C ALA A 111 -9.74 6.20 -4.75
N LEU A 112 -10.70 5.33 -5.07
CA LEU A 112 -11.15 4.26 -4.20
C LEU A 112 -10.69 2.93 -4.77
N ALA A 113 -9.64 2.36 -4.19
CA ALA A 113 -9.01 1.13 -4.66
C ALA A 113 -9.52 -0.10 -3.90
N LEU A 114 -9.74 -1.17 -4.65
CA LEU A 114 -9.96 -2.52 -4.13
C LEU A 114 -8.67 -3.31 -4.29
N GLY A 115 -8.36 -4.16 -3.31
CA GLY A 115 -7.16 -4.96 -3.41
C GLY A 115 -6.98 -5.92 -2.25
N GLY A 116 -5.74 -6.35 -2.08
CA GLY A 116 -5.41 -7.28 -1.02
C GLY A 116 -3.92 -7.47 -0.83
N GLN A 117 -3.63 -8.32 0.13
CA GLN A 117 -2.26 -8.70 0.50
C GLN A 117 -2.19 -10.21 0.73
N VAL A 118 -1.02 -10.74 0.47
CA VAL A 118 -0.65 -12.11 0.84
C VAL A 118 0.64 -12.04 1.63
N ARG A 119 0.70 -12.75 2.75
CA ARG A 119 1.89 -12.89 3.58
C ARG A 119 2.17 -14.36 3.80
N PHE A 120 3.40 -14.75 3.61
CA PHE A 120 3.89 -16.10 3.94
C PHE A 120 5.00 -15.98 4.98
N SER A 121 4.86 -16.72 6.08
CA SER A 121 5.86 -16.86 7.14
C SER A 121 6.04 -18.34 7.43
N PRO A 122 7.18 -18.94 7.01
CA PRO A 122 7.40 -20.38 7.17
C PRO A 122 7.31 -20.79 8.64
N PRO A 123 6.59 -21.85 9.02
CA PRO A 123 6.50 -22.31 10.42
C PRO A 123 7.86 -22.67 11.03
N SER A 124 8.80 -23.15 10.20
CA SER A 124 10.17 -23.47 10.62
C SER A 124 11.06 -22.25 10.81
N ALA A 125 10.67 -21.10 10.31
CA ALA A 125 11.41 -19.84 10.36
C ALA A 125 10.44 -18.67 10.56
N SER A 126 9.61 -18.73 11.60
CA SER A 126 8.49 -17.83 11.87
C SER A 126 8.87 -16.34 11.99
N ARG A 127 10.15 -16.05 12.23
CA ARG A 127 10.67 -14.67 12.23
C ARG A 127 10.83 -14.06 10.85
N PHE A 128 10.89 -14.90 9.80
CA PHE A 128 10.96 -14.43 8.41
C PHE A 128 9.58 -14.41 7.79
N GLY A 129 9.34 -13.42 6.95
CA GLY A 129 8.14 -13.30 6.16
C GLY A 129 8.42 -12.73 4.78
N ILE A 130 7.59 -13.09 3.84
CA ILE A 130 7.48 -12.44 2.55
C ILE A 130 6.05 -11.96 2.39
N ALA A 131 5.85 -10.72 2.00
CA ALA A 131 4.52 -10.17 1.80
C ALA A 131 4.43 -9.49 0.45
N GLY A 132 3.27 -9.65 -0.20
CA GLY A 132 2.91 -8.97 -1.43
C GLY A 132 1.59 -8.24 -1.27
N GLN A 133 1.44 -7.12 -1.97
CA GLN A 133 0.19 -6.35 -2.01
C GLN A 133 -0.12 -5.90 -3.42
N PHE A 134 -1.43 -5.80 -3.70
CA PHE A 134 -1.95 -5.28 -4.95
C PHE A 134 -3.25 -4.52 -4.69
N TYR A 135 -3.35 -3.28 -5.18
CA TYR A 135 -4.56 -2.47 -5.16
C TYR A 135 -4.78 -1.86 -6.53
N PHE A 136 -6.05 -1.76 -6.91
CA PHE A 136 -6.49 -1.25 -8.19
C PHE A 136 -7.76 -0.42 -8.03
N ALA A 137 -7.79 0.76 -8.68
CA ALA A 137 -8.99 1.56 -8.86
C ALA A 137 -9.18 1.83 -10.36
N PRO A 138 -10.30 1.38 -10.96
CA PRO A 138 -10.67 1.75 -12.33
C PRO A 138 -11.15 3.22 -12.39
N ASN A 139 -11.27 3.78 -13.58
CA ASN A 139 -11.66 5.17 -13.79
C ASN A 139 -13.00 5.58 -13.17
N ILE A 140 -13.95 4.65 -13.05
CA ILE A 140 -15.27 4.94 -12.46
C ILE A 140 -15.23 5.28 -10.95
N VAL A 141 -14.13 4.99 -10.28
CA VAL A 141 -13.89 5.27 -8.85
C VAL A 141 -12.61 6.08 -8.62
N THR A 142 -12.12 6.71 -9.68
CA THR A 142 -11.07 7.73 -9.63
C THR A 142 -11.68 9.08 -9.98
N PHE A 143 -11.22 10.14 -9.32
CA PHE A 143 -11.76 11.50 -9.45
C PHE A 143 -10.58 12.47 -9.55
N GLY A 144 -10.84 13.65 -10.12
CA GLY A 144 -9.82 14.64 -10.43
C GLY A 144 -9.15 14.29 -11.76
N ASP A 145 -7.84 14.49 -11.85
CA ASP A 145 -7.05 14.32 -13.07
C ASP A 145 -6.60 12.87 -13.33
N ALA A 146 -7.05 11.92 -12.51
CA ALA A 146 -6.66 10.51 -12.59
C ALA A 146 -7.72 9.63 -13.22
N ASP A 147 -7.30 8.82 -14.21
CA ASP A 147 -8.09 7.79 -14.86
C ASP A 147 -8.10 6.44 -14.16
N ARG A 148 -7.02 6.10 -13.50
CA ARG A 148 -6.86 4.83 -12.79
C ARG A 148 -5.73 4.89 -11.79
N PHE A 149 -5.83 4.04 -10.80
CA PHE A 149 -4.78 3.83 -9.81
C PHE A 149 -4.37 2.36 -9.75
N ILE A 150 -3.07 2.11 -9.70
CA ILE A 150 -2.50 0.77 -9.50
C ILE A 150 -1.37 0.89 -8.47
N GLU A 151 -1.45 0.07 -7.44
CA GLU A 151 -0.38 -0.11 -6.46
C GLU A 151 0.03 -1.57 -6.39
N THR A 152 1.31 -1.83 -6.49
CA THR A 152 1.91 -3.16 -6.30
C THR A 152 3.08 -3.05 -5.36
N GLY A 153 3.25 -4.03 -4.50
CA GLY A 153 4.38 -4.08 -3.57
C GLY A 153 4.77 -5.49 -3.19
N VAL A 154 6.05 -5.67 -2.89
CA VAL A 154 6.60 -6.89 -2.30
C VAL A 154 7.62 -6.49 -1.25
N ARG A 155 7.64 -7.22 -0.11
CA ARG A 155 8.58 -6.98 0.97
C ARG A 155 9.02 -8.28 1.63
N LEU A 156 10.27 -8.30 2.06
CA LEU A 156 10.84 -9.31 2.95
C LEU A 156 10.82 -8.74 4.36
N GLU A 157 10.31 -9.52 5.29
CA GLU A 157 10.10 -9.14 6.68
C GLU A 157 10.99 -9.97 7.60
N TYR A 158 11.51 -9.35 8.65
CA TYR A 158 12.22 -10.03 9.72
C TYR A 158 11.76 -9.50 11.08
N GLU A 159 11.23 -10.38 11.91
CA GLU A 159 10.84 -10.06 13.28
C GLU A 159 12.09 -9.94 14.17
N VAL A 160 12.47 -8.70 14.45
CA VAL A 160 13.62 -8.39 15.32
C VAL A 160 13.25 -8.60 16.78
N LEU A 161 12.06 -8.15 17.16
CA LEU A 161 11.45 -8.31 18.48
C LEU A 161 9.98 -8.74 18.30
N PRO A 162 9.33 -9.33 19.35
CA PRO A 162 7.92 -9.72 19.25
C PRO A 162 6.94 -8.59 18.84
N GLN A 163 7.40 -7.35 18.93
CA GLN A 163 6.61 -6.15 18.59
C GLN A 163 7.29 -5.26 17.53
N ALA A 164 8.39 -5.74 16.92
CA ALA A 164 9.12 -4.96 15.94
C ALA A 164 9.56 -5.83 14.76
N VAL A 165 9.15 -5.42 13.56
CA VAL A 165 9.50 -6.08 12.30
C VAL A 165 10.32 -5.10 11.47
N ALA A 166 11.52 -5.50 11.06
CA ALA A 166 12.27 -4.81 10.03
C ALA A 166 11.89 -5.41 8.67
N TYR A 167 11.81 -4.59 7.64
CA TYR A 167 11.54 -5.09 6.31
C TYR A 167 12.32 -4.34 5.22
N LEU A 168 12.56 -5.03 4.12
CA LEU A 168 13.10 -4.50 2.88
C LEU A 168 12.11 -4.80 1.77
N GLY A 169 11.71 -3.80 0.98
CA GLY A 169 10.70 -4.01 -0.03
C GLY A 169 10.80 -3.08 -1.23
N TYR A 170 10.01 -3.40 -2.22
CA TYR A 170 9.78 -2.59 -3.40
C TYR A 170 8.30 -2.32 -3.54
N ARG A 171 7.94 -1.05 -3.75
CA ARG A 171 6.57 -0.63 -4.01
C ARG A 171 6.52 0.27 -5.24
N LYS A 172 5.49 0.07 -6.05
CA LYS A 172 5.22 0.87 -7.23
C LYS A 172 3.79 1.38 -7.20
N ILE A 173 3.65 2.68 -7.28
CA ILE A 173 2.37 3.38 -7.39
C ILE A 173 2.30 4.01 -8.78
N LYS A 174 1.16 3.86 -9.45
CA LYS A 174 0.88 4.47 -10.75
C LYS A 174 -0.49 5.11 -10.73
N PHE A 175 -0.53 6.38 -11.08
CA PHE A 175 -1.75 7.06 -11.52
C PHE A 175 -1.72 7.18 -13.04
N GLY A 176 -2.80 6.80 -13.72
CA GLY A 176 -3.03 7.14 -15.11
C GLY A 176 -3.75 8.49 -15.16
N LEU A 177 -3.32 9.41 -16.00
CA LEU A 177 -4.02 10.67 -16.24
C LEU A 177 -4.90 10.56 -17.48
N GLU A 178 -6.04 11.23 -17.46
CA GLU A 178 -6.82 11.47 -18.67
C GLU A 178 -5.99 12.29 -19.66
N ALA A 179 -5.94 11.82 -20.91
CA ALA A 179 -5.45 12.68 -21.99
C ALA A 179 -6.52 13.76 -22.18
N SER A 180 -6.18 15.00 -21.84
CA SER A 180 -7.05 16.16 -22.13
C SER A 180 -7.37 16.14 -23.62
N PRO A 181 -8.64 16.13 -24.05
CA PRO A 181 -8.97 16.33 -25.44
C PRO A 181 -8.66 17.79 -25.80
N ASP A 182 -7.74 17.99 -26.73
CA ASP A 182 -7.52 19.29 -27.41
C ASP A 182 -8.74 19.71 -28.21
#